data_7936f54cb85b7d94fd7c501cd0470f85
#
_entry.id   7936f54cb85b7d94fd7c501cd0470f85
#
_cell.length_a   1.000
_cell.length_b   1.000
_cell.length_c   1.000
_cell.angle_alpha   90.00
_cell.angle_beta   90.00
_cell.angle_gamma   90.00
#
_symmetry.space_group_name_H-M   'P 1'
#
loop_
_entity.id
_entity.type
_entity.pdbx_description
1 polymer ?
#
loop_
_entity_poly.entity_id
_entity_poly.type
_entity_poly.pdbx_seq_one_letter_code
_entity_poly.pdbx_strand_id
1 'polypeptide(L)'
;MEKTKGEILAEELIWEFPNIAKEAPEQREAAEAFSAGYKAFLDKGKTERECVKEAVKILEAAGYTPFEAGKKYSAGDKVYLVNRKKSVIATTFGSKSVEEGLRLNGAHIDSPRLDLKPNPVYEKSDLAYFKTHYYGGIRKYQWGATPLSMHGVIVKKSGEIVEVNIGEQEGDPVFCVTDLLPHLAAEQNMRPLKDGLKGEELNVIIGSIPYVDEAKIKEPVKLLALQLLNERYGITEADFFRAEIELVPAHKASDVGLDRSMIGAYGQDDRVCAYTALMAEIETENPVYTTVTILTDKEEIGSVGNTGLNSDYVLHYVEELAETQGADVKRALRNSICLSSDVNAAYDPTFPNVYEERNSCYLNKGCVLTKYTGSRGKSSSNDASAEVMAKVIAMMDQEGVYWQIGELGAVDVGGGGTIAQYVAHMNVDVVDLGVPILSMHSPFELASKLDVYNTYKAFLAFYRAF
;
A
#
# COMPACT_ATOMS: atom_id res chain seq x y z
N MET A 1 -20.67 39.89 19.77
CA MET A 1 -21.78 40.31 18.89
C MET A 1 -22.71 39.12 18.76
N GLU A 2 -24.01 39.31 18.86
CA GLU A 2 -24.96 38.25 18.58
C GLU A 2 -24.90 37.89 17.08
N LYS A 3 -24.96 36.59 16.80
CA LYS A 3 -24.97 36.11 15.40
C LYS A 3 -26.24 36.58 14.68
N THR A 4 -26.08 36.97 13.43
CA THR A 4 -27.23 37.29 12.56
C THR A 4 -28.02 36.02 12.23
N LYS A 5 -29.31 36.18 11.80
CA LYS A 5 -30.11 35.06 11.35
C LYS A 5 -29.48 34.28 10.19
N GLY A 6 -28.77 34.97 9.31
CA GLY A 6 -28.06 34.33 8.18
C GLY A 6 -26.85 33.48 8.64
N GLU A 7 -26.09 33.95 9.62
CA GLU A 7 -24.98 33.17 10.21
C GLU A 7 -25.50 31.92 10.93
N ILE A 8 -26.59 32.01 11.68
CA ILE A 8 -27.23 30.87 12.33
C ILE A 8 -27.72 29.84 11.30
N LEU A 9 -28.37 30.30 10.23
CA LEU A 9 -28.90 29.45 9.17
C LEU A 9 -27.74 28.80 8.37
N ALA A 10 -26.65 29.52 8.14
CA ALA A 10 -25.48 28.99 7.46
C ALA A 10 -24.80 27.88 8.29
N GLU A 11 -24.68 28.08 9.61
CA GLU A 11 -24.14 27.04 10.51
C GLU A 11 -25.03 25.79 10.59
N GLU A 12 -26.33 25.94 10.40
CA GLU A 12 -27.27 24.83 10.40
C GLU A 12 -27.31 24.06 9.08
N LEU A 13 -27.16 24.74 7.95
CA LEU A 13 -27.45 24.16 6.62
C LEU A 13 -26.21 23.95 5.74
N ILE A 14 -25.08 24.63 6.03
CA ILE A 14 -23.86 24.53 5.22
C ILE A 14 -22.88 23.64 5.95
N TRP A 15 -22.41 22.58 5.26
CA TRP A 15 -21.36 21.71 5.78
C TRP A 15 -20.01 22.09 5.20
N GLU A 16 -19.02 22.23 6.07
CA GLU A 16 -17.62 22.41 5.71
C GLU A 16 -16.77 21.36 6.44
N PHE A 17 -15.88 20.70 5.72
CA PHE A 17 -14.96 19.74 6.34
C PHE A 17 -13.88 20.50 7.14
N PRO A 18 -13.77 20.24 8.45
CA PRO A 18 -12.86 20.98 9.32
C PRO A 18 -11.40 20.69 8.96
N ASN A 19 -10.54 21.66 9.22
CA ASN A 19 -9.09 21.47 9.09
C ASN A 19 -8.51 21.13 10.46
N ILE A 20 -8.02 19.91 10.63
CA ILE A 20 -7.53 19.37 11.91
C ILE A 20 -6.41 20.23 12.50
N ALA A 21 -5.48 20.72 11.65
CA ALA A 21 -4.37 21.54 12.12
C ALA A 21 -4.81 22.87 12.76
N LYS A 22 -6.02 23.34 12.44
CA LYS A 22 -6.61 24.55 13.01
C LYS A 22 -7.53 24.25 14.19
N GLU A 23 -8.34 23.19 14.12
CA GLU A 23 -9.42 22.91 15.06
C GLU A 23 -9.02 21.97 16.18
N ALA A 24 -8.03 21.09 15.92
CA ALA A 24 -7.51 20.14 16.92
C ALA A 24 -5.97 20.09 16.92
N PRO A 25 -5.29 21.23 17.16
CA PRO A 25 -3.83 21.29 17.12
C PRO A 25 -3.16 20.40 18.15
N GLU A 26 -3.86 20.00 19.21
CA GLU A 26 -3.41 19.04 20.23
C GLU A 26 -3.18 17.62 19.68
N GLN A 27 -3.82 17.25 18.56
CA GLN A 27 -3.58 15.94 17.91
C GLN A 27 -2.18 15.85 17.27
N ARG A 28 -1.48 16.95 17.10
CA ARG A 28 -0.18 16.98 16.42
C ARG A 28 0.87 16.12 17.11
N GLU A 29 0.92 16.13 18.44
CA GLU A 29 1.89 15.32 19.19
C GLU A 29 1.61 13.82 19.04
N ALA A 30 0.36 13.40 19.13
CA ALA A 30 -0.04 12.01 18.92
C ALA A 30 0.21 11.55 17.48
N ALA A 31 -0.10 12.40 16.50
CA ALA A 31 0.18 12.13 15.08
C ALA A 31 1.69 12.00 14.81
N GLU A 32 2.53 12.81 15.43
CA GLU A 32 4.00 12.71 15.33
C GLU A 32 4.50 11.38 15.91
N ALA A 33 4.04 11.02 17.09
CA ALA A 33 4.41 9.76 17.76
C ALA A 33 3.98 8.54 16.94
N PHE A 34 2.75 8.52 16.42
CA PHE A 34 2.24 7.46 15.54
C PHE A 34 3.05 7.35 14.24
N SER A 35 3.38 8.49 13.64
CA SER A 35 4.13 8.58 12.39
C SER A 35 5.56 8.04 12.51
N ALA A 36 6.16 8.04 13.70
CA ALA A 36 7.48 7.46 13.90
C ALA A 36 7.48 5.95 13.66
N GLY A 37 6.47 5.22 14.16
CA GLY A 37 6.26 3.80 13.91
C GLY A 37 5.95 3.52 12.44
N TYR A 38 5.12 4.35 11.82
CA TYR A 38 4.77 4.23 10.40
C TYR A 38 6.00 4.40 9.48
N LYS A 39 6.83 5.43 9.71
CA LYS A 39 8.08 5.60 8.94
C LYS A 39 9.01 4.39 9.08
N ALA A 40 9.11 3.83 10.29
CA ALA A 40 9.92 2.63 10.53
C ALA A 40 9.36 1.40 9.79
N PHE A 41 8.04 1.26 9.67
CA PHE A 41 7.38 0.22 8.89
C PHE A 41 7.68 0.37 7.39
N LEU A 42 7.56 1.58 6.83
CA LEU A 42 7.89 1.88 5.43
C LEU A 42 9.35 1.56 5.09
N ASP A 43 10.28 1.91 5.99
CA ASP A 43 11.70 1.67 5.78
C ASP A 43 12.09 0.19 5.77
N LYS A 44 11.31 -0.65 6.45
CA LYS A 44 11.55 -2.10 6.54
C LYS A 44 10.73 -2.90 5.56
N GLY A 45 9.58 -2.40 5.15
CA GLY A 45 8.62 -3.07 4.30
C GLY A 45 8.59 -2.44 2.91
N LYS A 46 9.66 -2.52 2.13
CA LYS A 46 9.70 -1.96 0.77
C LYS A 46 9.10 -2.87 -0.29
N THR A 47 8.87 -4.14 0.04
CA THR A 47 8.19 -5.12 -0.80
C THR A 47 7.04 -5.76 -0.04
N GLU A 48 6.10 -6.40 -0.74
CA GLU A 48 4.99 -7.09 -0.09
C GLU A 48 5.46 -8.20 0.85
N ARG A 49 6.57 -8.90 0.51
CA ARG A 49 7.16 -9.93 1.38
C ARG A 49 7.74 -9.35 2.66
N GLU A 50 8.39 -8.21 2.56
CA GLU A 50 8.95 -7.50 3.72
C GLU A 50 7.84 -6.92 4.58
N CYS A 51 6.77 -6.37 3.98
CA CYS A 51 5.58 -5.91 4.69
C CYS A 51 4.93 -7.04 5.50
N VAL A 52 4.73 -8.22 4.91
CA VAL A 52 4.21 -9.40 5.64
C VAL A 52 5.13 -9.77 6.80
N LYS A 53 6.45 -9.78 6.57
CA LYS A 53 7.43 -10.11 7.62
C LYS A 53 7.38 -9.14 8.80
N GLU A 54 7.29 -7.83 8.53
CA GLU A 54 7.17 -6.81 9.60
C GLU A 54 5.77 -6.87 10.26
N ALA A 55 4.70 -7.06 9.49
CA ALA A 55 3.35 -7.21 10.03
C ALA A 55 3.25 -8.41 10.99
N VAL A 56 3.81 -9.56 10.61
CA VAL A 56 3.84 -10.75 11.47
C VAL A 56 4.60 -10.48 12.77
N LYS A 57 5.75 -9.78 12.73
CA LYS A 57 6.49 -9.41 13.95
C LYS A 57 5.66 -8.52 14.87
N ILE A 58 4.93 -7.56 14.30
CA ILE A 58 4.05 -6.66 15.07
C ILE A 58 2.91 -7.47 15.69
N LEU A 59 2.28 -8.36 14.93
CA LEU A 59 1.20 -9.24 15.39
C LEU A 59 1.66 -10.16 16.51
N GLU A 60 2.79 -10.85 16.35
CA GLU A 60 3.34 -11.75 17.38
C GLU A 60 3.69 -10.99 18.67
N ALA A 61 4.27 -9.78 18.55
CA ALA A 61 4.55 -8.92 19.69
C ALA A 61 3.26 -8.47 20.43
N ALA A 62 2.12 -8.40 19.70
CA ALA A 62 0.80 -8.10 20.25
C ALA A 62 0.02 -9.34 20.72
N GLY A 63 0.65 -10.53 20.72
CA GLY A 63 0.08 -11.77 21.23
C GLY A 63 -0.72 -12.58 20.22
N TYR A 64 -0.66 -12.26 18.95
CA TYR A 64 -1.28 -13.09 17.89
C TYR A 64 -0.48 -14.37 17.67
N THR A 65 -1.18 -15.45 17.39
CA THR A 65 -0.61 -16.76 17.07
C THR A 65 -1.08 -17.22 15.67
N PRO A 66 -0.33 -18.10 15.01
CA PRO A 66 -0.79 -18.65 13.72
C PRO A 66 -2.18 -19.29 13.86
N PHE A 67 -3.04 -19.03 12.87
CA PHE A 67 -4.36 -19.65 12.77
C PHE A 67 -4.22 -21.16 12.50
N GLU A 68 -4.99 -21.96 13.22
CA GLU A 68 -5.04 -23.42 13.08
C GLU A 68 -6.46 -23.85 12.66
N ALA A 69 -6.62 -24.34 11.44
CA ALA A 69 -7.91 -24.82 10.94
C ALA A 69 -8.50 -25.92 11.85
N GLY A 70 -9.80 -25.87 12.11
CA GLY A 70 -10.51 -26.81 12.97
C GLY A 70 -10.33 -26.61 14.48
N LYS A 71 -9.46 -25.72 14.92
CA LYS A 71 -9.34 -25.32 16.32
C LYS A 71 -10.52 -24.44 16.72
N LYS A 72 -11.03 -24.61 17.93
CA LYS A 72 -12.05 -23.73 18.50
C LYS A 72 -11.39 -22.52 19.13
N TYR A 73 -11.92 -21.35 18.84
CA TYR A 73 -11.49 -20.06 19.37
C TYR A 73 -12.58 -19.42 20.22
N SER A 74 -12.18 -18.61 21.16
CA SER A 74 -13.02 -17.88 22.10
C SER A 74 -12.92 -16.38 21.87
N ALA A 75 -13.86 -15.61 22.36
CA ALA A 75 -13.77 -14.14 22.36
C ALA A 75 -12.44 -13.67 22.97
N GLY A 76 -11.77 -12.74 22.30
CA GLY A 76 -10.46 -12.21 22.66
C GLY A 76 -9.26 -12.99 22.13
N ASP A 77 -9.47 -14.21 21.55
CA ASP A 77 -8.36 -14.92 20.89
C ASP A 77 -7.87 -14.13 19.67
N LYS A 78 -6.55 -14.10 19.49
CA LYS A 78 -5.87 -13.34 18.46
C LYS A 78 -5.07 -14.27 17.56
N VAL A 79 -5.37 -14.28 16.26
CA VAL A 79 -4.71 -15.16 15.30
C VAL A 79 -4.33 -14.45 14.01
N TYR A 80 -3.37 -15.02 13.27
CA TYR A 80 -3.03 -14.56 11.93
C TYR A 80 -2.82 -15.73 10.97
N LEU A 81 -3.08 -15.49 9.67
CA LEU A 81 -2.80 -16.41 8.58
C LEU A 81 -1.91 -15.74 7.54
N VAL A 82 -0.78 -16.36 7.22
CA VAL A 82 0.10 -15.90 6.12
C VAL A 82 -0.21 -16.68 4.84
N ASN A 83 -0.63 -15.96 3.80
CA ASN A 83 -0.84 -16.54 2.48
C ASN A 83 0.41 -16.36 1.61
N ARG A 84 1.15 -17.45 1.36
CA ARG A 84 2.30 -17.52 0.44
C ARG A 84 3.41 -16.49 0.69
N LYS A 85 3.53 -15.97 1.92
CA LYS A 85 4.47 -14.91 2.33
C LYS A 85 4.28 -13.58 1.60
N LYS A 86 3.12 -13.35 0.99
CA LYS A 86 2.79 -12.13 0.22
C LYS A 86 1.50 -11.45 0.66
N SER A 87 0.71 -12.11 1.49
CA SER A 87 -0.48 -11.54 2.12
C SER A 87 -0.57 -12.06 3.54
N VAL A 88 -1.20 -11.31 4.43
CA VAL A 88 -1.46 -11.71 5.80
C VAL A 88 -2.86 -11.27 6.22
N ILE A 89 -3.56 -12.14 6.96
CA ILE A 89 -4.85 -11.84 7.57
C ILE A 89 -4.66 -11.93 9.08
N ALA A 90 -5.06 -10.89 9.81
CA ALA A 90 -5.10 -10.87 11.27
C ALA A 90 -6.56 -10.87 11.74
N THR A 91 -6.85 -11.54 12.84
CA THR A 91 -8.22 -11.68 13.37
C THR A 91 -8.20 -11.64 14.90
N THR A 92 -9.06 -10.82 15.47
CA THR A 92 -9.41 -10.84 16.89
C THR A 92 -10.85 -11.30 17.04
N PHE A 93 -11.05 -12.43 17.73
CA PHE A 93 -12.38 -13.01 17.87
C PHE A 93 -13.28 -12.18 18.79
N GLY A 94 -14.48 -11.86 18.30
CA GLY A 94 -15.49 -11.10 19.03
C GLY A 94 -16.30 -11.97 20.01
N SER A 95 -17.10 -11.29 20.82
CA SER A 95 -18.05 -11.96 21.73
C SER A 95 -19.29 -12.52 21.04
N LYS A 96 -19.65 -12.00 19.87
CA LYS A 96 -20.71 -12.50 19.01
C LYS A 96 -20.22 -13.58 18.06
N SER A 97 -21.14 -14.45 17.65
CA SER A 97 -20.86 -15.42 16.59
C SER A 97 -20.46 -14.71 15.31
N VAL A 98 -19.52 -15.30 14.55
CA VAL A 98 -19.14 -14.80 13.21
C VAL A 98 -20.35 -14.78 12.25
N GLU A 99 -21.40 -15.57 12.50
CA GLU A 99 -22.64 -15.56 11.73
C GLU A 99 -23.40 -14.23 11.82
N GLU A 100 -23.19 -13.46 12.91
CA GLU A 100 -23.77 -12.12 13.07
C GLU A 100 -23.02 -11.04 12.25
N GLY A 101 -21.95 -11.43 11.58
CA GLY A 101 -21.12 -10.60 10.70
C GLY A 101 -19.74 -10.30 11.26
N LEU A 102 -18.83 -10.01 10.36
CA LEU A 102 -17.44 -9.63 10.62
C LEU A 102 -17.24 -8.13 10.41
N ARG A 103 -16.22 -7.58 11.02
CA ARG A 103 -15.71 -6.22 10.73
C ARG A 103 -14.40 -6.37 9.98
N LEU A 104 -14.50 -6.21 8.67
CA LEU A 104 -13.40 -6.43 7.74
C LEU A 104 -12.72 -5.09 7.43
N ASN A 105 -11.41 -5.09 7.38
CA ASN A 105 -10.62 -3.98 6.84
C ASN A 105 -9.58 -4.58 5.88
N GLY A 106 -9.58 -4.13 4.63
CA GLY A 106 -8.65 -4.61 3.61
C GLY A 106 -7.81 -3.49 3.07
N ALA A 107 -6.49 -3.68 3.00
CA ALA A 107 -5.52 -2.77 2.39
C ALA A 107 -4.52 -3.57 1.58
N HIS A 108 -3.89 -2.96 0.56
CA HIS A 108 -2.82 -3.66 -0.16
C HIS A 108 -1.42 -3.27 0.34
N ILE A 109 -0.45 -4.11 0.05
CA ILE A 109 0.95 -3.95 0.51
C ILE A 109 1.97 -4.03 -0.63
N ASP A 110 1.54 -4.33 -1.85
CA ASP A 110 2.34 -4.13 -3.05
C ASP A 110 2.34 -2.64 -3.44
N SER A 111 3.29 -2.23 -4.24
CA SER A 111 3.42 -0.86 -4.74
C SER A 111 4.09 -0.86 -6.10
N PRO A 112 3.90 0.18 -6.93
CA PRO A 112 4.56 0.27 -8.22
C PRO A 112 6.08 0.24 -8.13
N ARG A 113 6.74 -0.53 -9.00
CA ARG A 113 8.18 -0.80 -8.94
C ARG A 113 8.77 -1.30 -10.27
N LEU A 114 10.05 -1.64 -10.26
CA LEU A 114 10.70 -2.33 -11.37
C LEU A 114 11.07 -3.76 -10.97
N ASP A 115 10.44 -4.75 -11.60
CA ASP A 115 10.80 -6.15 -11.42
C ASP A 115 11.92 -6.56 -12.38
N LEU A 116 12.84 -7.42 -11.96
CA LEU A 116 13.80 -8.01 -12.88
C LEU A 116 13.09 -8.98 -13.84
N LYS A 117 13.45 -8.90 -15.14
CA LYS A 117 13.04 -9.93 -16.09
C LYS A 117 13.65 -11.29 -15.73
N PRO A 118 13.08 -12.42 -16.18
CA PRO A 118 13.62 -13.75 -15.84
C PRO A 118 15.08 -13.99 -16.25
N ASN A 119 15.55 -13.36 -17.32
CA ASN A 119 16.97 -13.36 -17.74
C ASN A 119 17.47 -11.91 -17.76
N PRO A 120 17.86 -11.35 -16.60
CA PRO A 120 18.02 -9.91 -16.49
C PRO A 120 19.43 -9.41 -16.83
N VAL A 121 20.49 -10.22 -16.62
CA VAL A 121 21.89 -9.75 -16.63
C VAL A 121 22.45 -9.71 -18.03
N TYR A 122 22.96 -8.56 -18.47
CA TYR A 122 23.65 -8.43 -19.74
C TYR A 122 24.76 -7.38 -19.66
N GLU A 123 25.72 -7.48 -20.58
CA GLU A 123 26.78 -6.50 -20.78
C GLU A 123 26.66 -5.84 -22.15
N LYS A 124 26.89 -4.54 -22.20
CA LYS A 124 27.01 -3.80 -23.48
C LYS A 124 27.94 -2.62 -23.29
N SER A 125 28.93 -2.50 -24.20
CA SER A 125 29.91 -1.38 -24.18
C SER A 125 30.60 -1.21 -22.84
N ASP A 126 31.10 -2.33 -22.29
CA ASP A 126 31.78 -2.40 -21.00
C ASP A 126 30.97 -1.89 -19.79
N LEU A 127 29.66 -1.99 -19.87
CA LEU A 127 28.72 -1.73 -18.79
C LEU A 127 27.81 -2.94 -18.58
N ALA A 128 27.65 -3.37 -17.33
CA ALA A 128 26.70 -4.40 -16.95
C ALA A 128 25.37 -3.80 -16.49
N TYR A 129 24.27 -4.43 -16.88
CA TYR A 129 22.91 -3.98 -16.63
C TYR A 129 21.99 -5.10 -16.18
N PHE A 130 20.92 -4.71 -15.45
CA PHE A 130 19.71 -5.50 -15.32
C PHE A 130 18.63 -5.03 -16.31
N LYS A 131 17.97 -5.98 -16.97
CA LYS A 131 16.71 -5.79 -17.69
C LYS A 131 15.56 -5.84 -16.71
N THR A 132 14.66 -4.86 -16.80
CA THR A 132 13.49 -4.78 -15.92
C THR A 132 12.18 -4.79 -16.70
N HIS A 133 11.10 -5.05 -16.00
CA HIS A 133 9.73 -4.79 -16.38
C HIS A 133 9.08 -3.97 -15.27
N TYR A 134 8.44 -2.86 -15.58
CA TYR A 134 7.72 -2.11 -14.56
C TYR A 134 6.45 -2.86 -14.11
N TYR A 135 6.12 -2.71 -12.84
CA TYR A 135 4.97 -3.28 -12.16
C TYR A 135 4.05 -2.13 -11.73
N GLY A 136 2.72 -2.26 -11.97
CA GLY A 136 1.75 -1.22 -11.66
C GLY A 136 1.79 0.00 -12.57
N GLY A 137 1.05 1.03 -12.20
CA GLY A 137 0.85 2.25 -12.97
C GLY A 137 1.90 3.33 -12.69
N ILE A 138 3.08 3.30 -13.33
CA ILE A 138 4.13 4.31 -13.12
C ILE A 138 4.18 5.38 -14.20
N ARG A 139 4.63 6.58 -13.82
CA ARG A 139 5.14 7.58 -14.76
C ARG A 139 6.64 7.33 -14.95
N LYS A 140 7.00 6.60 -16.02
CA LYS A 140 8.36 6.05 -16.24
C LYS A 140 9.48 7.09 -16.11
N TYR A 141 9.25 8.34 -16.52
CA TYR A 141 10.25 9.40 -16.44
C TYR A 141 10.68 9.73 -15.00
N GLN A 142 9.84 9.49 -13.99
CA GLN A 142 10.17 9.73 -12.58
C GLN A 142 11.20 8.72 -12.04
N TRP A 143 11.37 7.60 -12.72
CA TRP A 143 12.30 6.53 -12.33
C TRP A 143 13.71 6.70 -12.91
N GLY A 144 13.87 7.58 -13.91
CA GLY A 144 15.18 7.99 -14.43
C GLY A 144 15.97 8.77 -13.37
N ALA A 145 17.27 8.45 -13.24
CA ALA A 145 18.20 9.08 -12.30
C ALA A 145 17.85 8.93 -10.81
N THR A 146 16.86 8.11 -10.47
CA THR A 146 16.49 7.81 -9.08
C THR A 146 17.37 6.70 -8.51
N PRO A 147 18.02 6.88 -7.35
CA PRO A 147 18.72 5.79 -6.65
C PRO A 147 17.75 4.68 -6.25
N LEU A 148 18.11 3.44 -6.57
CA LEU A 148 17.30 2.26 -6.32
C LEU A 148 18.03 1.28 -5.42
N SER A 149 17.31 0.58 -4.58
CA SER A 149 17.74 -0.61 -3.82
C SER A 149 17.15 -1.87 -4.44
N MET A 150 17.80 -3.01 -4.21
CA MET A 150 17.41 -4.31 -4.74
C MET A 150 16.92 -5.22 -3.61
N HIS A 151 15.71 -5.71 -3.73
CA HIS A 151 15.05 -6.55 -2.72
C HIS A 151 14.46 -7.80 -3.36
N GLY A 152 14.17 -8.80 -2.54
CA GLY A 152 13.38 -9.96 -2.96
C GLY A 152 13.96 -11.29 -2.53
N VAL A 153 13.62 -12.34 -3.28
CA VAL A 153 14.04 -13.72 -2.98
C VAL A 153 14.51 -14.45 -4.23
N ILE A 154 15.47 -15.31 -4.04
CA ILE A 154 15.96 -16.25 -5.06
C ILE A 154 15.86 -17.65 -4.51
N VAL A 155 15.23 -18.58 -5.25
CA VAL A 155 15.20 -20.00 -4.90
C VAL A 155 16.31 -20.71 -5.67
N LYS A 156 17.35 -21.15 -4.96
CA LYS A 156 18.46 -21.92 -5.57
C LYS A 156 17.97 -23.27 -6.10
N LYS A 157 18.78 -23.89 -6.95
CA LYS A 157 18.52 -25.24 -7.47
C LYS A 157 18.36 -26.30 -6.34
N SER A 158 18.99 -26.07 -5.19
CA SER A 158 18.86 -26.91 -3.99
C SER A 158 17.49 -26.82 -3.30
N GLY A 159 16.66 -25.81 -3.63
CA GLY A 159 15.45 -25.45 -2.91
C GLY A 159 15.68 -24.42 -1.78
N GLU A 160 16.91 -24.03 -1.52
CA GLU A 160 17.25 -22.99 -0.55
C GLU A 160 16.71 -21.64 -1.03
N ILE A 161 16.02 -20.92 -0.13
CA ILE A 161 15.51 -19.56 -0.37
C ILE A 161 16.52 -18.57 0.19
N VAL A 162 17.02 -17.70 -0.66
CA VAL A 162 17.94 -16.62 -0.29
C VAL A 162 17.20 -15.29 -0.37
N GLU A 163 17.14 -14.56 0.74
CA GLU A 163 16.65 -13.18 0.76
C GLU A 163 17.76 -12.25 0.24
N VAL A 164 17.38 -11.37 -0.68
CA VAL A 164 18.28 -10.36 -1.28
C VAL A 164 17.85 -9.00 -0.78
N ASN A 165 18.82 -8.24 -0.26
CA ASN A 165 18.64 -6.85 0.13
C ASN A 165 19.99 -6.13 -0.07
N ILE A 166 20.03 -5.16 -1.00
CA ILE A 166 21.20 -4.33 -1.30
C ILE A 166 20.74 -2.89 -1.52
N GLY A 167 21.34 -1.95 -0.84
CA GLY A 167 21.07 -0.51 -0.98
C GLY A 167 20.38 0.12 0.21
N GLU A 168 20.16 -0.65 1.30
CA GLU A 168 19.46 -0.18 2.50
C GLU A 168 20.42 0.07 3.68
N GLN A 169 21.57 -0.58 3.71
CA GLN A 169 22.54 -0.42 4.78
C GLN A 169 23.55 0.69 4.45
N GLU A 170 24.08 1.34 5.48
CA GLU A 170 25.18 2.29 5.30
C GLU A 170 26.38 1.60 4.63
N GLY A 171 26.85 2.18 3.52
CA GLY A 171 27.94 1.62 2.70
C GLY A 171 27.49 0.64 1.61
N ASP A 172 26.21 0.25 1.55
CA ASP A 172 25.71 -0.53 0.42
C ASP A 172 25.74 0.30 -0.88
N PRO A 173 26.00 -0.32 -2.02
CA PRO A 173 25.82 0.33 -3.31
C PRO A 173 24.33 0.51 -3.63
N VAL A 174 23.99 1.56 -4.38
CA VAL A 174 22.67 1.74 -4.99
C VAL A 174 22.75 1.54 -6.50
N PHE A 175 21.59 1.36 -7.11
CA PHE A 175 21.43 1.14 -8.54
C PHE A 175 20.69 2.33 -9.18
N CYS A 176 20.73 2.45 -10.51
CA CYS A 176 20.09 3.58 -11.17
C CYS A 176 19.72 3.25 -12.63
N VAL A 177 18.58 3.76 -13.07
CA VAL A 177 18.25 3.91 -14.49
C VAL A 177 18.87 5.21 -14.96
N THR A 178 19.73 5.16 -15.97
CA THR A 178 20.35 6.37 -16.53
C THR A 178 19.37 7.14 -17.43
N ASP A 179 19.56 8.45 -17.52
CA ASP A 179 18.82 9.32 -18.44
C ASP A 179 19.77 10.23 -19.24
N LEU A 180 19.28 10.86 -20.29
CA LEU A 180 20.05 11.72 -21.17
C LEU A 180 20.22 13.12 -20.55
N LEU A 181 21.38 13.72 -20.76
CA LEU A 181 21.55 15.14 -20.50
C LEU A 181 20.78 15.99 -21.54
N PRO A 182 20.36 17.23 -21.20
CA PRO A 182 19.52 18.04 -22.06
C PRO A 182 20.09 18.26 -23.49
N HIS A 183 21.40 18.32 -23.62
CA HIS A 183 22.06 18.56 -24.93
C HIS A 183 21.99 17.36 -25.89
N LEU A 184 21.70 16.16 -25.41
CA LEU A 184 21.52 14.95 -26.23
C LEU A 184 20.06 14.51 -26.32
N ALA A 185 19.15 15.16 -25.60
CA ALA A 185 17.76 14.73 -25.44
C ALA A 185 16.79 15.27 -26.52
N ALA A 186 17.28 15.85 -27.62
CA ALA A 186 16.44 16.50 -28.63
C ALA A 186 15.32 15.57 -29.17
N GLU A 187 15.65 14.33 -29.50
CA GLU A 187 14.64 13.32 -29.95
C GLU A 187 13.74 12.89 -28.81
N GLN A 188 14.31 12.63 -27.63
CA GLN A 188 13.56 12.21 -26.44
C GLN A 188 12.53 13.27 -26.02
N ASN A 189 12.90 14.56 -26.08
CA ASN A 189 12.02 15.69 -25.77
C ASN A 189 10.81 15.82 -26.72
N MET A 190 10.89 15.25 -27.92
CA MET A 190 9.77 15.24 -28.88
C MET A 190 8.80 14.07 -28.64
N ARG A 191 9.12 13.15 -27.75
CA ARG A 191 8.24 12.04 -27.40
C ARG A 191 7.09 12.53 -26.50
N PRO A 192 5.89 11.94 -26.56
CA PRO A 192 4.89 12.15 -25.53
C PRO A 192 5.49 11.82 -24.14
N LEU A 193 5.15 12.58 -23.12
CA LEU A 193 5.75 12.42 -21.77
C LEU A 193 5.67 10.96 -21.24
N LYS A 194 4.59 10.24 -21.55
CA LYS A 194 4.43 8.81 -21.19
C LYS A 194 5.51 7.91 -21.79
N ASP A 195 6.17 8.34 -22.86
CA ASP A 195 7.22 7.63 -23.61
C ASP A 195 8.58 8.33 -23.52
N GLY A 196 8.70 9.36 -22.67
CA GLY A 196 9.96 10.06 -22.39
C GLY A 196 11.07 9.08 -22.04
N LEU A 197 10.78 8.14 -21.12
CA LEU A 197 11.46 6.86 -20.99
C LEU A 197 10.50 5.74 -21.41
N LYS A 198 10.94 4.87 -22.29
CA LYS A 198 10.16 3.68 -22.71
C LYS A 198 10.38 2.54 -21.72
N GLY A 199 9.43 1.60 -21.63
CA GLY A 199 9.56 0.44 -20.73
C GLY A 199 10.84 -0.37 -20.95
N GLU A 200 11.26 -0.56 -22.21
CA GLU A 200 12.51 -1.27 -22.54
C GLU A 200 13.78 -0.41 -22.33
N GLU A 201 13.64 0.86 -22.02
CA GLU A 201 14.74 1.78 -21.67
C GLU A 201 14.99 1.83 -20.15
N LEU A 202 14.12 1.24 -19.32
CA LEU A 202 14.28 1.11 -17.88
C LEU A 202 15.33 0.05 -17.52
N ASN A 203 16.55 0.22 -18.03
CA ASN A 203 17.68 -0.68 -17.76
C ASN A 203 18.49 -0.12 -16.61
N VAL A 204 18.75 -0.95 -15.60
CA VAL A 204 19.42 -0.54 -14.38
C VAL A 204 20.90 -0.89 -14.47
N ILE A 205 21.78 0.10 -14.32
CA ILE A 205 23.22 -0.10 -14.32
C ILE A 205 23.68 -0.79 -13.03
N ILE A 206 24.52 -1.81 -13.16
CA ILE A 206 25.01 -2.62 -12.03
C ILE A 206 26.54 -2.74 -11.95
N GLY A 207 27.28 -2.31 -12.96
CA GLY A 207 28.72 -2.35 -12.93
C GLY A 207 29.41 -1.81 -14.18
N SER A 208 30.69 -1.46 -14.05
CA SER A 208 31.54 -0.92 -15.12
C SER A 208 33.00 -1.40 -15.04
N ILE A 209 33.34 -2.24 -14.07
CA ILE A 209 34.68 -2.76 -13.91
C ILE A 209 34.74 -4.20 -14.42
N PRO A 210 35.66 -4.53 -15.33
CA PRO A 210 35.78 -5.89 -15.84
C PRO A 210 36.47 -6.82 -14.84
N TYR A 211 36.10 -8.10 -14.86
CA TYR A 211 36.89 -9.16 -14.28
C TYR A 211 38.21 -9.29 -15.09
N VAL A 212 39.32 -9.24 -14.41
CA VAL A 212 40.65 -9.29 -15.04
C VAL A 212 41.20 -10.72 -14.97
N ASP A 213 41.52 -11.31 -16.11
CA ASP A 213 42.11 -12.64 -16.26
C ASP A 213 43.11 -12.66 -17.41
N GLU A 214 44.03 -13.65 -17.41
CA GLU A 214 44.94 -13.89 -18.53
C GLU A 214 44.18 -14.39 -19.80
N ALA A 215 43.05 -15.11 -19.58
CA ALA A 215 42.18 -15.55 -20.64
C ALA A 215 41.25 -14.41 -21.09
N LYS A 216 40.96 -14.37 -22.39
CA LYS A 216 39.96 -13.42 -22.93
C LYS A 216 38.54 -13.84 -22.55
N ILE A 217 37.98 -13.19 -21.55
CA ILE A 217 36.61 -13.39 -21.10
C ILE A 217 35.65 -12.63 -22.01
N LYS A 218 34.51 -13.28 -22.37
CA LYS A 218 33.40 -12.63 -23.06
C LYS A 218 32.50 -11.99 -22.02
N GLU A 219 32.16 -10.79 -22.00
CA GLU A 219 31.36 -10.09 -20.99
C GLU A 219 32.01 -10.03 -19.58
N PRO A 220 33.26 -9.46 -19.47
CA PRO A 220 34.02 -9.48 -18.23
C PRO A 220 33.41 -8.60 -17.12
N VAL A 221 32.66 -7.53 -17.46
CA VAL A 221 31.97 -6.67 -16.49
C VAL A 221 30.77 -7.39 -15.89
N LYS A 222 30.00 -8.09 -16.71
CA LYS A 222 28.94 -8.98 -16.27
C LYS A 222 29.48 -10.08 -15.34
N LEU A 223 30.60 -10.66 -15.70
CA LEU A 223 31.25 -11.71 -14.89
C LEU A 223 31.59 -11.20 -13.50
N LEU A 224 32.18 -10.01 -13.37
CA LEU A 224 32.51 -9.44 -12.06
C LEU A 224 31.22 -9.15 -11.25
N ALA A 225 30.19 -8.59 -11.87
CA ALA A 225 28.90 -8.36 -11.20
C ALA A 225 28.29 -9.67 -10.67
N LEU A 226 28.32 -10.73 -11.48
CA LEU A 226 27.84 -12.06 -11.06
C LEU A 226 28.72 -12.68 -9.97
N GLN A 227 30.04 -12.48 -10.00
CA GLN A 227 30.94 -12.93 -8.94
C GLN A 227 30.59 -12.27 -7.60
N LEU A 228 30.39 -10.95 -7.57
CA LEU A 228 30.03 -10.21 -6.35
C LEU A 228 28.70 -10.71 -5.75
N LEU A 229 27.72 -10.98 -6.61
CA LEU A 229 26.45 -11.58 -6.19
C LEU A 229 26.62 -13.02 -5.70
N ASN A 230 27.49 -13.79 -6.33
CA ASN A 230 27.82 -15.14 -5.90
C ASN A 230 28.53 -15.15 -4.54
N GLU A 231 29.51 -14.28 -4.33
CA GLU A 231 30.22 -14.15 -3.05
C GLU A 231 29.27 -13.76 -1.90
N ARG A 232 28.32 -12.85 -2.16
CA ARG A 232 27.38 -12.38 -1.12
C ARG A 232 26.24 -13.35 -0.85
N TYR A 233 25.70 -14.01 -1.89
CA TYR A 233 24.46 -14.79 -1.81
C TYR A 233 24.59 -16.25 -2.28
N GLY A 234 25.74 -16.64 -2.86
CA GLY A 234 25.95 -17.97 -3.42
C GLY A 234 25.07 -18.29 -4.61
N ILE A 235 24.66 -17.28 -5.38
CA ILE A 235 23.79 -17.42 -6.55
C ILE A 235 24.59 -17.38 -7.87
N THR A 236 24.01 -17.97 -8.90
CA THR A 236 24.52 -17.95 -10.29
C THR A 236 23.49 -17.25 -11.21
N GLU A 237 23.89 -16.95 -12.44
CA GLU A 237 22.96 -16.34 -13.41
C GLU A 237 21.68 -17.17 -13.62
N ALA A 238 21.80 -18.51 -13.62
CA ALA A 238 20.65 -19.41 -13.77
C ALA A 238 19.66 -19.36 -12.59
N ASP A 239 20.05 -18.86 -11.44
CA ASP A 239 19.18 -18.73 -10.28
C ASP A 239 18.19 -17.58 -10.44
N PHE A 240 18.45 -16.58 -11.27
CA PHE A 240 17.50 -15.52 -11.60
C PHE A 240 16.21 -16.05 -12.28
N PHE A 241 16.25 -17.22 -12.94
CA PHE A 241 15.04 -17.82 -13.50
C PHE A 241 14.01 -18.25 -12.43
N ARG A 242 14.43 -18.31 -11.18
CA ARG A 242 13.65 -18.67 -9.99
C ARG A 242 13.69 -17.58 -8.94
N ALA A 243 13.75 -16.33 -9.39
CA ALA A 243 13.83 -15.17 -8.54
C ALA A 243 12.56 -14.32 -8.64
N GLU A 244 12.25 -13.64 -7.56
CA GLU A 244 11.37 -12.47 -7.49
C GLU A 244 12.22 -11.35 -6.91
N ILE A 245 12.76 -10.50 -7.79
CA ILE A 245 13.65 -9.39 -7.41
C ILE A 245 13.05 -8.09 -7.91
N GLU A 246 12.95 -7.16 -7.00
CA GLU A 246 12.33 -5.86 -7.13
C GLU A 246 13.37 -4.76 -6.93
N LEU A 247 13.34 -3.75 -7.77
CA LEU A 247 14.13 -2.53 -7.64
C LEU A 247 13.19 -1.40 -7.24
N VAL A 248 13.44 -0.83 -6.08
CA VAL A 248 12.61 0.18 -5.45
C VAL A 248 13.44 1.40 -5.03
N PRO A 249 12.84 2.58 -4.80
CA PRO A 249 13.57 3.75 -4.33
C PRO A 249 14.35 3.50 -3.04
N ALA A 250 15.65 3.81 -3.05
CA ALA A 250 16.58 3.54 -1.93
C ALA A 250 16.45 4.51 -0.75
N HIS A 251 15.75 5.65 -0.91
CA HIS A 251 15.60 6.65 0.14
C HIS A 251 14.74 6.13 1.31
N LYS A 252 14.99 6.71 2.48
CA LYS A 252 14.20 6.46 3.70
C LYS A 252 13.00 7.39 3.79
N ALA A 253 11.98 6.95 4.52
CA ALA A 253 10.84 7.81 4.88
C ALA A 253 11.34 9.02 5.67
N SER A 254 10.87 10.22 5.27
CA SER A 254 11.37 11.49 5.78
C SER A 254 10.23 12.44 6.11
N ASP A 255 10.48 13.36 7.05
CA ASP A 255 9.58 14.46 7.26
C ASP A 255 9.71 15.49 6.14
N VAL A 256 8.58 15.99 5.66
CA VAL A 256 8.48 16.97 4.57
C VAL A 256 7.81 18.27 5.04
N GLY A 257 8.28 19.38 4.49
CA GLY A 257 7.87 20.74 4.87
C GLY A 257 8.72 21.33 5.99
N LEU A 258 8.77 22.67 6.05
CA LEU A 258 9.51 23.38 7.10
C LEU A 258 8.94 23.08 8.50
N ASP A 259 7.65 22.82 8.57
CA ASP A 259 6.90 22.47 9.79
C ASP A 259 6.92 20.97 10.10
N ARG A 260 7.50 20.15 9.21
CA ARG A 260 7.62 18.69 9.31
C ARG A 260 6.25 17.98 9.44
N SER A 261 5.19 18.56 8.90
CA SER A 261 3.81 18.08 9.04
C SER A 261 3.46 16.89 8.15
N MET A 262 4.29 16.62 7.14
CA MET A 262 4.07 15.56 6.17
C MET A 262 5.15 14.47 6.26
N ILE A 263 4.81 13.29 5.77
CA ILE A 263 5.72 12.16 5.53
C ILE A 263 5.93 12.04 4.03
N GLY A 264 7.19 12.01 3.59
CA GLY A 264 7.56 11.68 2.23
C GLY A 264 8.24 10.31 2.20
N ALA A 265 7.72 9.40 1.37
CA ALA A 265 8.26 8.04 1.24
C ALA A 265 7.80 7.36 -0.04
N TYR A 266 8.46 6.27 -0.39
CA TYR A 266 8.02 5.34 -1.42
C TYR A 266 6.98 4.36 -0.85
N GLY A 267 5.95 4.08 -1.62
CA GLY A 267 4.98 3.02 -1.33
C GLY A 267 4.03 3.35 -0.17
N GLN A 268 3.69 4.62 0.03
CA GLN A 268 2.61 5.00 0.92
C GLN A 268 1.27 4.50 0.37
N ASP A 269 1.15 4.37 -0.94
CA ASP A 269 0.12 3.64 -1.65
C ASP A 269 0.45 2.13 -1.63
N ASP A 270 -0.24 1.25 -0.90
CA ASP A 270 -1.25 1.58 0.13
C ASP A 270 -0.78 1.12 1.53
N ARG A 271 0.55 1.12 1.75
CA ARG A 271 1.12 0.75 3.06
C ARG A 271 0.71 1.68 4.18
N VAL A 272 0.22 2.89 3.86
CA VAL A 272 -0.32 3.81 4.86
C VAL A 272 -1.62 3.29 5.45
N CYS A 273 -2.54 2.80 4.62
CA CYS A 273 -3.78 2.17 5.10
C CYS A 273 -3.49 0.80 5.72
N ALA A 274 -2.55 0.03 5.14
CA ALA A 274 -2.14 -1.25 5.70
C ALA A 274 -1.59 -1.12 7.14
N TYR A 275 -0.69 -0.16 7.38
CA TYR A 275 -0.14 0.09 8.70
C TYR A 275 -1.20 0.59 9.69
N THR A 276 -2.02 1.55 9.28
CA THR A 276 -3.07 2.11 10.16
C THR A 276 -4.12 1.07 10.52
N ALA A 277 -4.50 0.19 9.59
CA ALA A 277 -5.40 -0.95 9.84
C ALA A 277 -4.77 -1.99 10.77
N LEU A 278 -3.51 -2.34 10.56
CA LEU A 278 -2.76 -3.26 11.42
C LEU A 278 -2.68 -2.75 12.86
N MET A 279 -2.38 -1.45 13.03
CA MET A 279 -2.31 -0.84 14.36
C MET A 279 -3.68 -0.81 15.04
N ALA A 280 -4.75 -0.51 14.31
CA ALA A 280 -6.12 -0.58 14.83
C ALA A 280 -6.51 -2.00 15.26
N GLU A 281 -6.12 -3.02 14.48
CA GLU A 281 -6.38 -4.43 14.82
C GLU A 281 -5.69 -4.84 16.12
N ILE A 282 -4.39 -4.55 16.27
CA ILE A 282 -3.65 -4.97 17.47
C ILE A 282 -4.08 -4.26 18.76
N GLU A 283 -4.61 -3.01 18.65
CA GLU A 283 -5.14 -2.24 19.77
C GLU A 283 -6.62 -2.56 20.09
N THR A 284 -7.24 -3.40 19.26
CA THR A 284 -8.61 -3.84 19.51
C THR A 284 -8.61 -4.96 20.56
N GLU A 285 -9.28 -4.69 21.68
CA GLU A 285 -9.43 -5.63 22.78
C GLU A 285 -10.90 -6.00 22.98
N ASN A 286 -11.17 -7.31 23.07
CA ASN A 286 -12.50 -7.85 23.35
C ASN A 286 -13.62 -7.24 22.47
N PRO A 287 -13.49 -7.24 21.15
CA PRO A 287 -14.49 -6.64 20.26
C PRO A 287 -15.84 -7.36 20.38
N VAL A 288 -16.91 -6.65 20.04
CA VAL A 288 -18.26 -7.24 20.01
C VAL A 288 -18.37 -8.20 18.82
N TYR A 289 -17.95 -7.76 17.64
CA TYR A 289 -17.88 -8.59 16.44
C TYR A 289 -16.44 -9.01 16.16
N THR A 290 -16.24 -10.16 15.57
CA THR A 290 -14.92 -10.60 15.13
C THR A 290 -14.35 -9.62 14.10
N THR A 291 -13.14 -9.10 14.35
CA THR A 291 -12.42 -8.21 13.44
C THR A 291 -11.51 -9.01 12.54
N VAL A 292 -11.33 -8.55 11.31
CA VAL A 292 -10.45 -9.19 10.32
C VAL A 292 -9.74 -8.12 9.52
N THR A 293 -8.44 -8.01 9.69
CA THR A 293 -7.57 -7.14 8.89
C THR A 293 -6.87 -7.93 7.81
N ILE A 294 -7.04 -7.53 6.55
CA ILE A 294 -6.51 -8.21 5.37
C ILE A 294 -5.45 -7.30 4.73
N LEU A 295 -4.20 -7.74 4.75
CA LEU A 295 -3.11 -7.09 4.03
C LEU A 295 -2.80 -7.93 2.79
N THR A 296 -3.24 -7.45 1.62
CA THR A 296 -3.25 -8.22 0.36
C THR A 296 -2.15 -7.77 -0.61
N ASP A 297 -1.85 -8.60 -1.58
CA ASP A 297 -0.88 -8.38 -2.66
C ASP A 297 -1.60 -8.13 -3.99
N LYS A 298 -0.89 -7.60 -4.99
CA LYS A 298 -1.29 -7.51 -6.41
C LYS A 298 -2.43 -6.55 -6.73
N GLU A 299 -2.78 -5.63 -5.83
CA GLU A 299 -3.78 -4.60 -6.15
C GLU A 299 -3.37 -3.82 -7.40
N GLU A 300 -2.13 -3.37 -7.46
CA GLU A 300 -1.54 -2.53 -8.50
C GLU A 300 -1.54 -3.14 -9.92
N ILE A 301 -1.80 -4.42 -10.02
CA ILE A 301 -1.95 -5.15 -11.28
C ILE A 301 -3.34 -5.80 -11.44
N GLY A 302 -4.34 -5.29 -10.71
CA GLY A 302 -5.75 -5.71 -10.80
C GLY A 302 -6.12 -6.88 -9.90
N SER A 303 -5.43 -7.09 -8.79
CA SER A 303 -5.67 -8.15 -7.78
C SER A 303 -5.67 -9.58 -8.33
N VAL A 304 -5.09 -9.81 -9.51
CA VAL A 304 -5.09 -11.09 -10.22
C VAL A 304 -4.00 -12.01 -9.69
N GLY A 305 -4.35 -13.24 -9.36
CA GLY A 305 -3.43 -14.25 -8.84
C GLY A 305 -3.77 -14.68 -7.41
N ASN A 306 -3.11 -15.74 -6.94
CA ASN A 306 -3.47 -16.45 -5.70
C ASN A 306 -3.03 -15.75 -4.40
N THR A 307 -2.50 -14.55 -4.48
CA THR A 307 -2.18 -13.68 -3.35
C THR A 307 -2.94 -12.35 -3.42
N GLY A 308 -3.58 -12.06 -4.57
CA GLY A 308 -4.48 -10.93 -4.77
C GLY A 308 -5.92 -11.25 -4.39
N LEU A 309 -6.72 -10.23 -4.13
CA LEU A 309 -8.08 -10.35 -3.59
C LEU A 309 -9.10 -10.89 -4.61
N ASN A 310 -8.76 -10.95 -5.89
CA ASN A 310 -9.56 -11.61 -6.92
C ASN A 310 -9.47 -13.16 -6.84
N SER A 311 -8.78 -13.71 -5.86
CA SER A 311 -8.78 -15.14 -5.58
C SER A 311 -9.60 -15.46 -4.32
N ASP A 312 -10.00 -16.73 -4.17
CA ASP A 312 -10.89 -17.16 -3.08
C ASP A 312 -10.20 -17.29 -1.71
N TYR A 313 -8.92 -16.86 -1.55
CA TYR A 313 -8.20 -17.16 -0.30
C TYR A 313 -8.83 -16.47 0.93
N VAL A 314 -9.43 -15.30 0.77
CA VAL A 314 -10.16 -14.63 1.88
C VAL A 314 -11.49 -15.34 2.14
N LEU A 315 -12.21 -15.73 1.08
CA LEU A 315 -13.44 -16.53 1.22
C LEU A 315 -13.16 -17.82 1.97
N HIS A 316 -12.14 -18.60 1.57
CA HIS A 316 -11.74 -19.83 2.24
C HIS A 316 -11.37 -19.59 3.72
N TYR A 317 -10.67 -18.49 4.02
CA TYR A 317 -10.37 -18.14 5.40
C TYR A 317 -11.64 -17.85 6.22
N VAL A 318 -12.61 -17.12 5.67
CA VAL A 318 -13.89 -16.86 6.35
C VAL A 318 -14.71 -18.13 6.52
N GLU A 319 -14.65 -19.07 5.55
CA GLU A 319 -15.24 -20.41 5.68
C GLU A 319 -14.64 -21.17 6.86
N GLU A 320 -13.30 -21.20 6.95
CA GLU A 320 -12.59 -21.84 8.08
C GLU A 320 -12.92 -21.16 9.43
N LEU A 321 -13.02 -19.82 9.47
CA LEU A 321 -13.48 -19.11 10.67
C LEU A 321 -14.91 -19.51 11.08
N ALA A 322 -15.82 -19.59 10.13
CA ALA A 322 -17.19 -20.00 10.39
C ALA A 322 -17.27 -21.46 10.91
N GLU A 323 -16.47 -22.35 10.34
CA GLU A 323 -16.39 -23.75 10.79
C GLU A 323 -15.92 -23.88 12.26
N THR A 324 -15.01 -22.99 12.73
CA THR A 324 -14.53 -23.02 14.13
C THR A 324 -15.66 -22.83 15.14
N GLN A 325 -16.75 -22.18 14.73
CA GLN A 325 -17.92 -21.87 15.56
C GLN A 325 -19.18 -22.64 15.13
N GLY A 326 -19.13 -23.44 14.06
CA GLY A 326 -20.31 -24.10 13.49
C GLY A 326 -21.33 -23.12 12.89
N ALA A 327 -20.85 -21.99 12.38
CA ALA A 327 -21.63 -20.88 11.84
C ALA A 327 -21.88 -21.02 10.33
N ASP A 328 -22.94 -20.38 9.83
CA ASP A 328 -23.24 -20.31 8.39
C ASP A 328 -22.43 -19.20 7.73
N VAL A 329 -21.49 -19.58 6.87
CA VAL A 329 -20.61 -18.63 6.16
C VAL A 329 -21.37 -17.64 5.30
N LYS A 330 -22.47 -18.02 4.67
CA LYS A 330 -23.27 -17.13 3.82
C LYS A 330 -23.96 -16.03 4.64
N ARG A 331 -24.38 -16.36 5.86
CA ARG A 331 -24.91 -15.37 6.80
C ARG A 331 -23.79 -14.50 7.35
N ALA A 332 -22.66 -15.07 7.70
CA ALA A 332 -21.48 -14.33 8.14
C ALA A 332 -21.12 -13.24 7.13
N LEU A 333 -20.92 -13.59 5.86
CA LEU A 333 -20.59 -12.64 4.79
C LEU A 333 -21.66 -11.58 4.58
N ARG A 334 -22.95 -11.98 4.45
CA ARG A 334 -24.04 -11.04 4.23
C ARG A 334 -24.23 -10.03 5.36
N ASN A 335 -23.89 -10.39 6.58
CA ASN A 335 -24.01 -9.53 7.76
C ASN A 335 -22.73 -8.73 8.04
N SER A 336 -21.68 -8.95 7.24
CA SER A 336 -20.40 -8.29 7.40
C SER A 336 -20.36 -6.91 6.75
N ILE A 337 -19.52 -6.04 7.31
CA ILE A 337 -19.17 -4.74 6.73
C ILE A 337 -17.66 -4.69 6.53
N CYS A 338 -17.23 -4.15 5.39
CA CYS A 338 -15.81 -3.95 5.07
C CYS A 338 -15.51 -2.48 4.84
N LEU A 339 -14.45 -2.00 5.46
CA LEU A 339 -13.73 -0.81 5.00
C LEU A 339 -12.67 -1.29 4.00
N SER A 340 -12.89 -0.99 2.72
CA SER A 340 -11.89 -1.19 1.68
C SER A 340 -10.94 -0.02 1.75
N SER A 341 -9.74 -0.28 2.26
CA SER A 341 -8.78 0.78 2.48
C SER A 341 -7.88 0.92 1.27
N ASP A 342 -7.78 2.16 0.81
CA ASP A 342 -6.89 2.57 -0.25
C ASP A 342 -6.72 4.09 -0.20
N VAL A 343 -5.57 4.59 -0.61
CA VAL A 343 -5.30 6.03 -0.63
C VAL A 343 -6.20 6.76 -1.63
N ASN A 344 -6.40 8.05 -1.41
CA ASN A 344 -7.09 8.90 -2.38
C ASN A 344 -6.19 10.08 -2.81
N ALA A 345 -6.36 10.55 -4.05
CA ALA A 345 -5.59 11.66 -4.60
C ALA A 345 -6.04 12.99 -3.98
N ALA A 346 -5.23 13.53 -3.08
CA ALA A 346 -5.48 14.85 -2.52
C ALA A 346 -5.40 15.95 -3.59
N TYR A 347 -6.26 16.95 -3.47
CA TYR A 347 -6.25 18.11 -4.36
C TYR A 347 -4.89 18.80 -4.35
N ASP A 348 -4.26 18.85 -5.53
CA ASP A 348 -3.02 19.57 -5.74
C ASP A 348 -3.29 20.88 -6.51
N PRO A 349 -3.14 22.04 -5.88
CA PRO A 349 -3.39 23.33 -6.54
C PRO A 349 -2.43 23.62 -7.68
N THR A 350 -1.35 22.85 -7.84
CA THR A 350 -0.44 22.93 -9.00
C THR A 350 -1.09 22.36 -10.26
N PHE A 351 -2.01 21.42 -10.10
CA PHE A 351 -2.67 20.69 -11.21
C PHE A 351 -4.20 20.72 -11.10
N PRO A 352 -4.84 21.89 -10.96
CA PRO A 352 -6.27 21.97 -10.60
C PRO A 352 -7.20 21.34 -11.66
N ASN A 353 -6.79 21.31 -12.91
CA ASN A 353 -7.63 20.87 -14.05
C ASN A 353 -7.94 19.37 -14.08
N VAL A 354 -7.29 18.57 -13.25
CA VAL A 354 -7.54 17.11 -13.19
C VAL A 354 -8.49 16.72 -12.05
N TYR A 355 -8.96 17.69 -11.27
CA TYR A 355 -9.84 17.51 -10.12
C TYR A 355 -11.21 18.15 -10.34
N GLU A 356 -12.24 17.63 -9.67
CA GLU A 356 -13.49 18.35 -9.37
C GLU A 356 -13.39 18.83 -7.91
N GLU A 357 -13.17 20.12 -7.72
CA GLU A 357 -12.73 20.71 -6.45
C GLU A 357 -13.67 20.44 -5.27
N ARG A 358 -15.00 20.39 -5.51
CA ARG A 358 -16.00 20.21 -4.44
C ARG A 358 -16.04 18.79 -3.89
N ASN A 359 -15.66 17.80 -4.70
CA ASN A 359 -15.65 16.39 -4.34
C ASN A 359 -14.23 15.83 -4.24
N SER A 360 -13.22 16.67 -4.24
CA SER A 360 -11.84 16.27 -3.98
C SER A 360 -11.54 16.28 -2.49
N CYS A 361 -10.65 15.37 -2.06
CA CYS A 361 -10.12 15.40 -0.71
C CYS A 361 -8.92 16.35 -0.59
N TYR A 362 -8.63 16.78 0.63
CA TYR A 362 -7.57 17.74 0.95
C TYR A 362 -6.73 17.22 2.11
N LEU A 363 -5.45 17.61 2.15
CA LEU A 363 -4.60 17.32 3.31
C LEU A 363 -5.10 18.04 4.58
N ASN A 364 -4.87 17.43 5.73
CA ASN A 364 -5.26 17.90 7.06
C ASN A 364 -6.79 17.99 7.31
N LYS A 365 -7.57 17.20 6.60
CA LYS A 365 -9.03 17.09 6.83
C LYS A 365 -9.47 15.68 7.29
N GLY A 366 -8.52 14.81 7.60
CA GLY A 366 -8.78 13.47 8.10
C GLY A 366 -8.89 12.41 7.01
N CYS A 367 -9.41 11.25 7.39
CA CYS A 367 -9.59 10.14 6.46
C CYS A 367 -10.62 10.46 5.37
N VAL A 368 -10.48 9.82 4.24
CA VAL A 368 -11.33 10.05 3.07
C VAL A 368 -12.32 8.91 2.91
N LEU A 369 -13.60 9.21 2.96
CA LEU A 369 -14.68 8.32 2.53
C LEU A 369 -14.87 8.48 1.03
N THR A 370 -14.77 7.39 0.30
CA THR A 370 -15.01 7.35 -1.14
C THR A 370 -16.21 6.47 -1.42
N LYS A 371 -17.33 7.09 -1.78
CA LYS A 371 -18.59 6.37 -2.03
C LYS A 371 -18.47 5.40 -3.21
N TYR A 372 -17.69 5.77 -4.20
CA TYR A 372 -17.35 4.97 -5.37
C TYR A 372 -15.99 5.40 -5.91
N THR A 373 -15.29 4.44 -6.49
CA THR A 373 -14.06 4.64 -7.27
C THR A 373 -14.37 4.36 -8.76
N GLY A 374 -13.54 3.67 -9.47
CA GLY A 374 -13.78 3.27 -10.85
C GLY A 374 -13.54 4.38 -11.86
N SER A 375 -13.64 4.04 -13.13
CA SER A 375 -13.42 4.96 -14.24
C SER A 375 -14.68 5.12 -15.09
N ARG A 376 -14.77 6.20 -15.88
CA ARG A 376 -15.91 6.51 -16.75
C ARG A 376 -17.22 6.49 -15.98
N GLY A 377 -18.20 5.64 -16.34
CA GLY A 377 -19.46 5.48 -15.65
C GLY A 377 -19.37 4.55 -14.41
N LYS A 378 -18.41 4.74 -13.52
CA LYS A 378 -18.17 3.92 -12.31
C LYS A 378 -17.83 2.46 -12.58
N SER A 379 -17.18 2.17 -13.71
CA SER A 379 -16.80 0.80 -14.07
C SER A 379 -15.69 0.27 -13.14
N SER A 380 -15.75 -1.04 -12.82
CA SER A 380 -14.78 -1.73 -11.95
C SER A 380 -14.66 -1.09 -10.56
N SER A 381 -15.81 -0.77 -9.97
CA SER A 381 -15.92 -0.12 -8.66
C SER A 381 -17.00 -0.76 -7.82
N ASN A 382 -16.91 -0.59 -6.52
CA ASN A 382 -18.06 -0.67 -5.61
C ASN A 382 -18.71 0.72 -5.54
N ASP A 383 -20.05 0.80 -5.56
CA ASP A 383 -20.81 2.02 -5.28
C ASP A 383 -21.56 1.80 -3.96
N ALA A 384 -20.98 2.28 -2.86
CA ALA A 384 -21.49 2.04 -1.52
C ALA A 384 -22.93 2.55 -1.36
N SER A 385 -23.79 1.75 -0.71
CA SER A 385 -25.17 2.15 -0.44
C SER A 385 -25.25 3.32 0.54
N ALA A 386 -26.30 4.11 0.46
CA ALA A 386 -26.51 5.24 1.39
C ALA A 386 -26.59 4.77 2.84
N GLU A 387 -27.13 3.58 3.08
CA GLU A 387 -27.30 3.00 4.41
C GLU A 387 -25.94 2.65 5.05
N VAL A 388 -25.02 2.09 4.26
CA VAL A 388 -23.66 1.78 4.74
C VAL A 388 -22.87 3.06 4.97
N MET A 389 -22.94 4.02 4.03
CA MET A 389 -22.33 5.35 4.21
C MET A 389 -22.83 6.02 5.50
N ALA A 390 -24.14 6.02 5.74
CA ALA A 390 -24.71 6.64 6.93
C ALA A 390 -24.22 5.98 8.24
N LYS A 391 -24.10 4.65 8.27
CA LYS A 391 -23.56 3.92 9.43
C LYS A 391 -22.11 4.31 9.73
N VAL A 392 -21.25 4.32 8.70
CA VAL A 392 -19.83 4.63 8.86
C VAL A 392 -19.62 6.10 9.24
N ILE A 393 -20.36 7.02 8.64
CA ILE A 393 -20.31 8.46 8.99
C ILE A 393 -20.76 8.66 10.45
N ALA A 394 -21.90 8.09 10.84
CA ALA A 394 -22.40 8.22 12.22
C ALA A 394 -21.40 7.68 13.26
N MET A 395 -20.72 6.57 12.95
CA MET A 395 -19.66 6.04 13.81
C MET A 395 -18.49 7.04 13.94
N MET A 396 -18.02 7.60 12.83
CA MET A 396 -16.90 8.55 12.88
C MET A 396 -17.26 9.82 13.65
N ASP A 397 -18.45 10.35 13.44
CA ASP A 397 -18.96 11.51 14.18
C ASP A 397 -19.05 11.22 15.68
N GLN A 398 -19.55 10.04 16.06
CA GLN A 398 -19.69 9.61 17.45
C GLN A 398 -18.33 9.45 18.16
N GLU A 399 -17.33 8.94 17.46
CA GLU A 399 -15.98 8.69 17.96
C GLU A 399 -15.03 9.92 17.80
N GLY A 400 -15.54 11.04 17.28
CA GLY A 400 -14.77 12.28 17.09
C GLY A 400 -13.61 12.10 16.11
N VAL A 401 -13.81 11.30 15.07
CA VAL A 401 -12.85 11.12 13.97
C VAL A 401 -13.06 12.21 12.94
N TYR A 402 -11.99 12.84 12.51
CA TYR A 402 -12.04 13.78 11.39
C TYR A 402 -12.06 13.02 10.07
N TRP A 403 -13.04 13.33 9.24
CA TRP A 403 -13.27 12.69 7.94
C TRP A 403 -13.70 13.68 6.87
N GLN A 404 -13.55 13.30 5.62
CA GLN A 404 -14.00 14.05 4.45
C GLN A 404 -14.47 13.09 3.35
N ILE A 405 -15.09 13.64 2.30
CA ILE A 405 -15.45 12.89 1.09
C ILE A 405 -14.42 13.19 0.01
N GLY A 406 -14.11 12.19 -0.84
CA GLY A 406 -13.24 12.35 -2.00
C GLY A 406 -13.65 11.48 -3.17
N GLU A 407 -13.43 11.99 -4.38
CA GLU A 407 -13.42 11.23 -5.63
C GLU A 407 -11.99 11.20 -6.18
N LEU A 408 -11.65 10.19 -6.96
CA LEU A 408 -10.34 10.05 -7.57
C LEU A 408 -10.27 10.85 -8.89
N GLY A 409 -10.13 12.17 -8.76
CA GLY A 409 -10.05 13.09 -9.89
C GLY A 409 -11.41 13.42 -10.54
N ALA A 410 -11.38 14.28 -11.55
CA ALA A 410 -12.57 14.68 -12.30
C ALA A 410 -13.09 13.53 -13.18
N VAL A 411 -14.41 13.50 -13.42
CA VAL A 411 -15.07 12.53 -14.32
C VAL A 411 -14.41 12.56 -15.71
N ASP A 412 -14.19 11.39 -16.29
CA ASP A 412 -13.49 11.15 -17.55
C ASP A 412 -11.98 11.48 -17.58
N VAL A 413 -11.42 12.00 -16.46
CA VAL A 413 -9.99 12.28 -16.29
C VAL A 413 -9.36 11.30 -15.32
N GLY A 414 -10.00 11.11 -14.16
CA GLY A 414 -9.55 10.22 -13.10
C GLY A 414 -10.40 8.95 -12.99
N GLY A 415 -10.17 8.23 -11.90
CA GLY A 415 -10.85 6.98 -11.55
C GLY A 415 -9.91 5.78 -11.65
N GLY A 416 -10.12 4.84 -10.75
CA GLY A 416 -9.41 3.56 -10.65
C GLY A 416 -10.26 2.53 -9.92
N GLY A 417 -9.89 1.26 -9.99
CA GLY A 417 -10.46 0.22 -9.15
C GLY A 417 -9.77 0.19 -7.80
N THR A 418 -10.40 -0.47 -6.85
CA THR A 418 -9.83 -0.84 -5.55
C THR A 418 -10.20 -2.28 -5.25
N ILE A 419 -9.72 -2.80 -4.14
CA ILE A 419 -10.09 -4.15 -3.67
C ILE A 419 -11.58 -4.28 -3.32
N ALA A 420 -12.31 -3.16 -3.15
CA ALA A 420 -13.72 -3.14 -2.75
C ALA A 420 -14.62 -4.03 -3.61
N GLN A 421 -14.44 -4.03 -4.92
CA GLN A 421 -15.27 -4.83 -5.83
C GLN A 421 -15.17 -6.34 -5.55
N TYR A 422 -14.01 -6.83 -5.13
CA TYR A 422 -13.79 -8.25 -4.85
C TYR A 422 -14.42 -8.66 -3.51
N VAL A 423 -14.36 -7.79 -2.51
CA VAL A 423 -15.03 -8.01 -1.22
C VAL A 423 -16.54 -7.93 -1.39
N ALA A 424 -17.05 -6.94 -2.14
CA ALA A 424 -18.48 -6.82 -2.45
C ALA A 424 -19.01 -8.05 -3.24
N HIS A 425 -18.18 -8.67 -4.09
CA HIS A 425 -18.53 -9.90 -4.80
C HIS A 425 -18.83 -11.07 -3.85
N MET A 426 -18.26 -11.09 -2.66
CA MET A 426 -18.56 -12.07 -1.61
C MET A 426 -19.87 -11.76 -0.86
N ASN A 427 -20.66 -10.79 -1.32
CA ASN A 427 -21.93 -10.34 -0.69
C ASN A 427 -21.74 -9.65 0.67
N VAL A 428 -20.67 -8.88 0.81
CA VAL A 428 -20.33 -8.03 1.97
C VAL A 428 -20.69 -6.58 1.65
N ASP A 429 -21.22 -5.84 2.62
CA ASP A 429 -21.37 -4.38 2.52
C ASP A 429 -20.00 -3.72 2.56
N VAL A 430 -19.66 -2.89 1.57
CA VAL A 430 -18.33 -2.29 1.44
C VAL A 430 -18.42 -0.79 1.23
N VAL A 431 -17.51 -0.05 1.87
CA VAL A 431 -17.22 1.35 1.57
C VAL A 431 -15.71 1.57 1.54
N ASP A 432 -15.24 2.39 0.60
CA ASP A 432 -13.83 2.75 0.53
C ASP A 432 -13.51 3.86 1.54
N LEU A 433 -12.43 3.68 2.32
CA LEU A 433 -11.95 4.64 3.31
C LEU A 433 -10.43 4.61 3.40
N GLY A 434 -9.75 5.75 3.17
CA GLY A 434 -8.31 5.77 3.21
C GLY A 434 -7.68 7.13 3.49
N VAL A 435 -6.40 7.26 3.17
CA VAL A 435 -5.57 8.43 3.46
C VAL A 435 -5.45 9.30 2.21
N PRO A 436 -5.65 10.64 2.29
CA PRO A 436 -5.36 11.53 1.18
C PRO A 436 -3.85 11.69 1.02
N ILE A 437 -3.32 11.46 -0.20
CA ILE A 437 -1.91 11.63 -0.51
C ILE A 437 -1.69 12.48 -1.76
N LEU A 438 -0.51 13.10 -1.86
CA LEU A 438 -0.03 13.76 -3.08
C LEU A 438 1.03 12.91 -3.76
N SER A 439 1.18 13.07 -5.07
CA SER A 439 2.17 12.36 -5.88
C SER A 439 2.03 10.83 -5.83
N MET A 440 0.79 10.31 -5.74
CA MET A 440 0.48 8.88 -5.79
C MET A 440 1.22 8.18 -6.94
N HIS A 441 1.70 6.95 -6.73
CA HIS A 441 2.50 6.14 -7.65
C HIS A 441 3.87 6.72 -8.04
N SER A 442 4.29 7.83 -7.43
CA SER A 442 5.65 8.35 -7.65
C SER A 442 6.68 7.63 -6.78
N PRO A 443 7.97 7.71 -7.10
CA PRO A 443 9.02 7.24 -6.19
C PRO A 443 9.02 7.90 -4.80
N PHE A 444 8.32 9.04 -4.64
CA PHE A 444 8.26 9.80 -3.39
C PHE A 444 6.88 10.44 -3.22
N GLU A 445 6.01 9.77 -2.47
CA GLU A 445 4.64 10.18 -2.18
C GLU A 445 4.56 10.97 -0.87
N LEU A 446 3.53 11.81 -0.70
CA LEU A 446 3.38 12.68 0.46
C LEU A 446 2.04 12.46 1.15
N ALA A 447 2.06 12.21 2.46
CA ALA A 447 0.88 12.10 3.33
C ALA A 447 0.99 13.05 4.52
N SER A 448 -0.13 13.63 4.97
CA SER A 448 -0.16 14.39 6.21
C SER A 448 -0.16 13.47 7.43
N LYS A 449 0.68 13.75 8.43
CA LYS A 449 0.72 13.00 9.69
C LYS A 449 -0.63 13.01 10.42
N LEU A 450 -1.37 14.13 10.34
CA LEU A 450 -2.71 14.24 10.94
C LEU A 450 -3.74 13.35 10.25
N ASP A 451 -3.69 13.24 8.92
CA ASP A 451 -4.60 12.40 8.16
C ASP A 451 -4.32 10.92 8.39
N VAL A 452 -3.04 10.53 8.41
CA VAL A 452 -2.60 9.16 8.78
C VAL A 452 -3.12 8.78 10.16
N TYR A 453 -2.94 9.64 11.16
CA TYR A 453 -3.40 9.38 12.52
C TYR A 453 -4.93 9.30 12.63
N ASN A 454 -5.67 10.16 11.92
CA ASN A 454 -7.14 10.10 11.91
C ASN A 454 -7.68 8.89 11.15
N THR A 455 -6.98 8.39 10.13
CA THR A 455 -7.35 7.13 9.46
C THR A 455 -7.18 5.94 10.41
N TYR A 456 -6.08 5.88 11.19
CA TYR A 456 -5.93 4.91 12.25
C TYR A 456 -7.08 4.98 13.27
N LYS A 457 -7.45 6.19 13.71
CA LYS A 457 -8.60 6.38 14.62
C LYS A 457 -9.91 5.88 14.01
N ALA A 458 -10.14 6.12 12.71
CA ALA A 458 -11.32 5.64 12.01
C ALA A 458 -11.41 4.10 12.01
N PHE A 459 -10.30 3.41 11.74
CA PHE A 459 -10.27 1.95 11.76
C PHE A 459 -10.45 1.38 13.16
N LEU A 460 -9.84 2.01 14.17
CA LEU A 460 -10.02 1.62 15.56
C LEU A 460 -11.47 1.82 16.03
N ALA A 461 -12.10 2.94 15.66
CA ALA A 461 -13.50 3.22 15.91
C ALA A 461 -14.40 2.16 15.26
N PHE A 462 -14.12 1.80 14.01
CA PHE A 462 -14.85 0.77 13.27
C PHE A 462 -14.83 -0.60 13.96
N TYR A 463 -13.69 -0.99 14.51
CA TYR A 463 -13.59 -2.26 15.23
C TYR A 463 -14.28 -2.25 16.60
N ARG A 464 -14.45 -1.08 17.22
CA ARG A 464 -15.03 -0.92 18.55
C ARG A 464 -16.54 -0.63 18.56
N ALA A 465 -17.04 0.08 17.54
CA ALA A 465 -18.35 0.70 17.58
C ALA A 465 -19.52 -0.19 17.09
N PHE A 466 -19.26 -1.29 16.45
CA PHE A 466 -20.31 -2.14 15.88
C PHE A 466 -20.42 -3.47 16.60
#